data_32e65ca968a24cf159b0a4a245c7b421
#
_entry.id   32e65ca968a24cf159b0a4a245c7b421
#
_cell.length_a   1.000
_cell.length_b   1.000
_cell.length_c   1.000
_cell.angle_alpha   90.00
_cell.angle_beta   90.00
_cell.angle_gamma   90.00
#
_symmetry.space_group_name_H-M   'P 1'
#
loop_
_entity.id
_entity.type
_entity.pdbx_description
1 polymer ?
#
loop_
_entity_poly.entity_id
_entity_poly.type
_entity_poly.pdbx_seq_one_letter_code
_entity_poly.pdbx_strand_id
1 'polypeptide(L)'
;VFGGCLTLMFAGAILLATLPPRLRNATPFAADMPWLVLTDAGREAEPPARAKAQRALLDTLREMPLSRTALRAQKQHRHAAALVTAGWAAWARLPPEAGVAPKTAAAPAATPAQQAALDTLLPALGQFGVHLIHGVTGSGKTELYLRLIDAVLAAGRQALVLIPEIALTPQLEQHFRRRFPARRFATLHSGLGEKERAENWLAAPEADVLLGTRLSVFAPLPRLGLIVVDEEHDASFKQQDGLRYSARDVAIARGKQAGIPVILGSATPSLESYAQAT
;
A
#
# COMPACT_ATOMS: atom_id res chain seq x y z
N VAL A 1 20.15 -20.03 31.67
CA VAL A 1 20.87 -18.89 31.03
C VAL A 1 21.01 -19.10 29.52
N PHE A 2 21.04 -20.35 28.99
CA PHE A 2 21.21 -20.64 27.57
C PHE A 2 19.94 -20.39 26.71
N GLY A 3 18.73 -20.45 27.28
CA GLY A 3 17.49 -20.25 26.52
C GLY A 3 17.28 -18.84 25.99
N GLY A 4 17.67 -17.82 26.74
CA GLY A 4 17.47 -16.41 26.33
C GLY A 4 18.35 -15.96 25.16
N CYS A 5 19.55 -16.49 25.04
CA CYS A 5 20.48 -16.16 23.95
C CYS A 5 20.00 -16.76 22.61
N LEU A 6 19.48 -17.99 22.64
CA LEU A 6 18.94 -18.65 21.45
C LEU A 6 17.71 -17.93 20.92
N THR A 7 16.81 -17.50 21.80
CA THR A 7 15.58 -16.76 21.45
C THR A 7 15.92 -15.40 20.82
N LEU A 8 16.93 -14.69 21.35
CA LEU A 8 17.40 -13.42 20.77
C LEU A 8 18.08 -13.61 19.40
N MET A 9 18.83 -14.69 19.21
CA MET A 9 19.45 -15.01 17.92
C MET A 9 18.37 -15.35 16.85
N PHE A 10 17.33 -16.12 17.22
CA PHE A 10 16.21 -16.42 16.31
C PHE A 10 15.40 -15.17 15.99
N ALA A 11 15.10 -14.33 16.98
CA ALA A 11 14.40 -13.07 16.75
C ALA A 11 15.20 -12.12 15.84
N GLY A 12 16.51 -12.05 16.05
CA GLY A 12 17.41 -11.25 15.18
C GLY A 12 17.48 -11.78 13.75
N ALA A 13 17.55 -13.10 13.55
CA ALA A 13 17.55 -13.71 12.22
C ALA A 13 16.22 -13.48 11.47
N ILE A 14 15.09 -13.58 12.17
CA ILE A 14 13.76 -13.28 11.62
C ILE A 14 13.69 -11.81 11.23
N LEU A 15 14.07 -10.91 12.13
CA LEU A 15 14.07 -9.47 11.87
C LEU A 15 14.91 -9.13 10.63
N LEU A 16 16.13 -9.65 10.56
CA LEU A 16 17.02 -9.44 9.41
C LEU A 16 16.43 -10.01 8.11
N ALA A 17 15.79 -11.19 8.15
CA ALA A 17 15.18 -11.79 6.98
C ALA A 17 14.01 -10.97 6.43
N THR A 18 13.29 -10.25 7.31
CA THR A 18 12.11 -9.44 6.93
C THR A 18 12.46 -8.04 6.44
N LEU A 19 13.64 -7.51 6.82
CA LEU A 19 14.09 -6.20 6.38
C LEU A 19 14.47 -6.19 4.88
N PRO A 20 14.22 -5.09 4.16
CA PRO A 20 14.80 -4.86 2.84
C PRO A 20 16.32 -5.03 2.85
N PRO A 21 16.94 -5.60 1.78
CA PRO A 21 18.37 -5.88 1.76
C PRO A 21 19.29 -4.72 2.16
N ARG A 22 18.95 -3.51 1.72
CA ARG A 22 19.71 -2.30 2.08
C ARG A 22 19.65 -1.92 3.54
N LEU A 23 18.59 -2.29 4.26
CA LEU A 23 18.45 -2.01 5.69
C LEU A 23 19.11 -3.08 6.58
N ARG A 24 19.62 -4.17 5.98
CA ARG A 24 20.38 -5.20 6.70
C ARG A 24 21.81 -4.80 6.98
N ASN A 25 22.32 -3.82 6.24
CA ASN A 25 23.68 -3.32 6.37
C ASN A 25 23.69 -2.04 7.21
N ALA A 26 24.67 -1.89 8.09
CA ALA A 26 24.84 -0.72 8.96
C ALA A 26 25.37 0.54 8.21
N THR A 27 25.28 0.58 6.88
CA THR A 27 25.67 1.76 6.09
C THR A 27 24.63 2.87 6.24
N PRO A 28 25.06 4.13 6.45
CA PRO A 28 24.14 5.25 6.51
C PRO A 28 23.24 5.30 5.28
N PHE A 29 21.93 5.28 5.48
CA PHE A 29 20.94 5.36 4.43
C PHE A 29 20.42 6.79 4.34
N ALA A 30 20.94 7.56 3.34
CA ALA A 30 20.36 8.86 3.01
C ALA A 30 19.05 8.60 2.24
N ALA A 31 17.92 8.82 2.88
CA ALA A 31 16.63 8.73 2.22
C ALA A 31 16.58 9.75 1.08
N ASP A 32 16.28 9.30 -0.11
CA ASP A 32 16.08 10.15 -1.29
C ASP A 32 14.68 10.77 -1.26
N MET A 33 14.43 11.71 -2.13
CA MET A 33 13.12 12.31 -2.34
C MET A 33 12.43 11.59 -3.51
N PRO A 34 11.58 10.58 -3.24
CA PRO A 34 11.10 9.68 -4.31
C PRO A 34 9.89 10.21 -5.06
N TRP A 35 9.29 11.31 -4.61
CA TRP A 35 8.04 11.84 -5.17
C TRP A 35 8.27 13.13 -5.94
N LEU A 36 7.77 13.18 -7.18
CA LEU A 36 7.65 14.40 -7.95
C LEU A 36 6.31 15.05 -7.58
N VAL A 37 6.39 16.26 -7.03
CA VAL A 37 5.24 17.04 -6.59
C VAL A 37 5.15 18.35 -7.35
N LEU A 38 3.95 18.85 -7.53
CA LEU A 38 3.71 20.14 -8.17
C LEU A 38 4.10 21.28 -7.19
N THR A 39 4.78 22.30 -7.69
CA THR A 39 5.03 23.55 -6.96
C THR A 39 3.86 24.52 -7.15
N ASP A 40 3.79 25.60 -6.36
CA ASP A 40 2.78 26.65 -6.57
C ASP A 40 2.93 27.28 -7.97
N ALA A 41 4.15 27.54 -8.41
CA ALA A 41 4.42 28.01 -9.77
C ALA A 41 3.95 27.01 -10.84
N GLY A 42 4.06 25.71 -10.56
CA GLY A 42 3.59 24.65 -11.45
C GLY A 42 2.07 24.54 -11.57
N ARG A 43 1.32 24.96 -10.57
CA ARG A 43 -0.14 24.96 -10.59
C ARG A 43 -0.69 25.92 -11.65
N GLU A 44 -0.02 27.07 -11.82
CA GLU A 44 -0.39 28.12 -12.75
C GLU A 44 0.36 28.02 -14.09
N ALA A 45 1.32 27.09 -14.20
CA ALA A 45 2.19 27.00 -15.37
C ALA A 45 1.43 26.48 -16.60
N GLU A 46 1.66 27.16 -17.72
CA GLU A 46 1.20 26.73 -19.05
C GLU A 46 2.40 26.41 -19.95
N PRO A 47 2.75 25.14 -20.11
CA PRO A 47 3.81 24.75 -21.04
C PRO A 47 3.48 25.14 -22.48
N PRO A 48 4.49 25.46 -23.31
CA PRO A 48 4.28 25.79 -24.72
C PRO A 48 3.47 24.71 -25.45
N ALA A 49 2.63 25.11 -26.43
CA ALA A 49 1.75 24.18 -27.14
C ALA A 49 2.48 22.99 -27.79
N ARG A 50 3.74 23.18 -28.18
CA ARG A 50 4.63 22.14 -28.76
C ARG A 50 5.12 21.11 -27.70
N ALA A 51 5.06 21.42 -26.42
CA ALA A 51 5.56 20.58 -25.35
C ALA A 51 4.48 19.62 -24.81
N LYS A 52 3.81 18.88 -25.67
CA LYS A 52 2.64 18.02 -25.35
C LYS A 52 2.92 17.06 -24.18
N ALA A 53 4.09 16.41 -24.15
CA ALA A 53 4.43 15.44 -23.09
C ALA A 53 4.67 16.12 -21.72
N GLN A 54 5.25 17.33 -21.68
CA GLN A 54 5.40 18.09 -20.44
C GLN A 54 4.03 18.57 -19.93
N ARG A 55 3.14 18.98 -20.81
CA ARG A 55 1.76 19.36 -20.46
C ARG A 55 1.02 18.17 -19.86
N ALA A 56 1.03 17.01 -20.53
CA ALA A 56 0.38 15.79 -20.01
C ALA A 56 0.93 15.37 -18.63
N LEU A 57 2.25 15.48 -18.44
CA LEU A 57 2.85 15.19 -17.12
C LEU A 57 2.44 16.23 -16.08
N LEU A 58 2.37 17.50 -16.43
CA LEU A 58 1.94 18.55 -15.53
C LEU A 58 0.47 18.37 -15.13
N ASP A 59 -0.40 18.01 -16.08
CA ASP A 59 -1.81 17.72 -15.81
C ASP A 59 -1.96 16.52 -14.88
N THR A 60 -1.17 15.47 -15.08
CA THR A 60 -1.13 14.33 -14.15
C THR A 60 -0.66 14.77 -12.76
N LEU A 61 0.34 15.64 -12.65
CA LEU A 61 0.84 16.14 -11.37
C LEU A 61 -0.15 17.08 -10.67
N ARG A 62 -1.05 17.73 -11.41
CA ARG A 62 -2.16 18.49 -10.84
C ARG A 62 -3.18 17.60 -10.15
N GLU A 63 -3.34 16.37 -10.64
CA GLU A 63 -4.23 15.39 -10.05
C GLU A 63 -3.58 14.66 -8.87
N MET A 64 -2.29 14.27 -9.00
CA MET A 64 -1.59 13.47 -8.01
C MET A 64 -0.06 13.54 -8.13
N PRO A 65 0.68 13.45 -7.01
CA PRO A 65 2.12 13.23 -7.04
C PRO A 65 2.49 11.93 -7.73
N LEU A 66 3.64 11.90 -8.41
CA LEU A 66 4.12 10.71 -9.10
C LEU A 66 5.40 10.19 -8.45
N SER A 67 5.45 8.86 -8.23
CA SER A 67 6.68 8.23 -7.76
C SER A 67 7.74 8.19 -8.86
N ARG A 68 9.01 8.14 -8.47
CA ARG A 68 10.13 7.97 -9.40
C ARG A 68 10.00 6.70 -10.24
N THR A 69 9.42 5.64 -9.68
CA THR A 69 9.14 4.37 -10.35
C THR A 69 8.05 4.54 -11.41
N ALA A 70 6.95 5.20 -11.08
CA ALA A 70 5.88 5.49 -12.05
C ALA A 70 6.40 6.29 -13.23
N LEU A 71 7.24 7.31 -12.97
CA LEU A 71 7.86 8.11 -14.03
C LEU A 71 8.80 7.29 -14.93
N ARG A 72 9.53 6.32 -14.36
CA ARG A 72 10.39 5.41 -15.14
C ARG A 72 9.56 4.44 -15.98
N ALA A 73 8.54 3.82 -15.40
CA ALA A 73 7.63 2.90 -16.09
C ALA A 73 6.94 3.58 -17.29
N GLN A 74 6.56 4.83 -17.13
CA GLN A 74 5.94 5.65 -18.17
C GLN A 74 6.95 6.35 -19.11
N LYS A 75 8.26 6.10 -18.94
CA LYS A 75 9.37 6.74 -19.70
C LYS A 75 9.35 8.29 -19.67
N GLN A 76 8.79 8.86 -18.59
CA GLN A 76 8.59 10.31 -18.43
C GLN A 76 9.71 11.01 -17.64
N HIS A 77 10.77 10.31 -17.26
CA HIS A 77 11.86 10.85 -16.42
C HIS A 77 12.55 12.11 -17.03
N ARG A 78 12.67 12.21 -18.37
CA ARG A 78 13.23 13.39 -19.06
C ARG A 78 12.32 14.60 -18.93
N HIS A 79 11.01 14.38 -19.03
CA HIS A 79 10.01 15.44 -18.88
C HIS A 79 9.92 15.90 -17.43
N ALA A 80 10.02 15.00 -16.47
CA ALA A 80 10.11 15.32 -15.06
C ALA A 80 11.32 16.23 -14.75
N ALA A 81 12.51 15.91 -15.29
CA ALA A 81 13.69 16.76 -15.14
C ALA A 81 13.47 18.17 -15.69
N ALA A 82 12.82 18.29 -16.86
CA ALA A 82 12.51 19.60 -17.45
C ALA A 82 11.52 20.41 -16.60
N LEU A 83 10.50 19.79 -16.00
CA LEU A 83 9.57 20.46 -15.08
C LEU A 83 10.27 20.93 -13.79
N VAL A 84 11.20 20.13 -13.26
CA VAL A 84 12.00 20.51 -12.08
C VAL A 84 12.92 21.69 -12.41
N THR A 85 13.60 21.67 -13.57
CA THR A 85 14.45 22.77 -14.03
C THR A 85 13.66 24.06 -14.25
N ALA A 86 12.42 23.95 -14.72
CA ALA A 86 11.52 25.10 -14.87
C ALA A 86 10.92 25.61 -13.55
N GLY A 87 11.17 24.92 -12.42
CA GLY A 87 10.62 25.24 -11.12
C GLY A 87 9.14 24.88 -10.95
N TRP A 88 8.54 24.16 -11.93
CA TRP A 88 7.12 23.77 -11.91
C TRP A 88 6.85 22.50 -11.10
N ALA A 89 7.87 21.69 -10.87
CA ALA A 89 7.81 20.53 -10.01
C ALA A 89 9.04 20.45 -9.11
N ALA A 90 8.92 19.75 -7.99
CA ALA A 90 10.03 19.50 -7.05
C ALA A 90 10.01 18.06 -6.59
N TRP A 91 11.18 17.55 -6.17
CA TRP A 91 11.27 16.25 -5.53
C TRP A 91 10.97 16.37 -4.03
N ALA A 92 10.10 15.52 -3.51
CA ALA A 92 9.73 15.46 -2.10
C ALA A 92 9.89 14.05 -1.52
N ARG A 93 10.09 13.95 -0.22
CA ARG A 93 10.25 12.66 0.49
C ARG A 93 8.92 11.92 0.61
N LEU A 94 7.85 12.64 0.87
CA LEU A 94 6.47 12.16 0.86
C LEU A 94 5.66 13.13 0.00
N PRO A 95 4.59 12.67 -0.67
CA PRO A 95 3.67 13.61 -1.27
C PRO A 95 3.21 14.58 -0.17
N PRO A 96 3.16 15.90 -0.43
CA PRO A 96 2.61 16.84 0.52
C PRO A 96 1.21 16.37 0.93
N GLU A 97 0.87 16.58 2.20
CA GLU A 97 -0.54 16.51 2.59
C GLU A 97 -1.27 17.44 1.63
N ALA A 98 -2.16 16.88 0.84
CA ALA A 98 -2.81 17.64 -0.21
C ALA A 98 -3.64 18.76 0.43
N GLY A 99 -3.08 19.97 0.43
CA GLY A 99 -3.77 21.19 0.88
C GLY A 99 -4.94 21.62 -0.01
N VAL A 100 -5.21 20.84 -1.07
CA VAL A 100 -6.44 20.94 -1.88
C VAL A 100 -6.88 19.51 -2.11
N ALA A 101 -7.91 19.08 -1.41
CA ALA A 101 -8.56 17.82 -1.70
C ALA A 101 -9.00 17.84 -3.17
N PRO A 102 -8.36 17.09 -4.08
CA PRO A 102 -8.99 16.82 -5.37
C PRO A 102 -10.35 16.22 -5.01
N LYS A 103 -11.40 16.61 -5.72
CA LYS A 103 -12.75 16.08 -5.51
C LYS A 103 -12.63 14.57 -5.44
N THR A 104 -12.84 14.00 -4.27
CA THR A 104 -12.90 12.56 -4.07
C THR A 104 -13.90 12.07 -5.09
N ALA A 105 -13.48 11.22 -6.01
CA ALA A 105 -14.44 10.60 -6.93
C ALA A 105 -15.52 9.98 -6.07
N ALA A 106 -16.75 10.41 -6.24
CA ALA A 106 -17.86 9.91 -5.44
C ALA A 106 -17.86 8.38 -5.55
N ALA A 107 -17.82 7.70 -4.40
CA ALA A 107 -17.88 6.26 -4.39
C ALA A 107 -19.14 5.81 -5.13
N PRO A 108 -19.06 4.84 -6.03
CA PRO A 108 -20.27 4.29 -6.66
C PRO A 108 -21.23 3.81 -5.58
N ALA A 109 -22.55 3.84 -5.84
CA ALA A 109 -23.52 3.31 -4.90
C ALA A 109 -23.22 1.82 -4.62
N ALA A 110 -23.26 1.42 -3.36
CA ALA A 110 -23.08 0.02 -3.00
C ALA A 110 -24.24 -0.82 -3.55
N THR A 111 -23.94 -1.98 -4.10
CA THR A 111 -24.97 -2.96 -4.41
C THR A 111 -25.61 -3.49 -3.11
N PRO A 112 -26.82 -4.07 -3.15
CA PRO A 112 -27.45 -4.64 -1.94
C PRO A 112 -26.54 -5.66 -1.24
N ALA A 113 -25.82 -6.50 -1.98
CA ALA A 113 -24.89 -7.49 -1.43
C ALA A 113 -23.67 -6.82 -0.77
N GLN A 114 -23.14 -5.77 -1.37
CA GLN A 114 -22.05 -5.00 -0.79
C GLN A 114 -22.50 -4.27 0.47
N GLN A 115 -23.72 -3.72 0.47
CA GLN A 115 -24.27 -3.05 1.65
C GLN A 115 -24.45 -4.03 2.80
N ALA A 116 -25.00 -5.21 2.57
CA ALA A 116 -25.14 -6.25 3.60
C ALA A 116 -23.77 -6.68 4.19
N ALA A 117 -22.73 -6.81 3.34
CA ALA A 117 -21.38 -7.08 3.80
C ALA A 117 -20.81 -5.94 4.66
N LEU A 118 -21.03 -4.69 4.26
CA LEU A 118 -20.59 -3.51 5.01
C LEU A 118 -21.31 -3.38 6.35
N ASP A 119 -22.62 -3.66 6.40
CA ASP A 119 -23.41 -3.64 7.63
C ASP A 119 -22.89 -4.64 8.68
N THR A 120 -22.26 -5.74 8.21
CA THR A 120 -21.59 -6.73 9.05
C THR A 120 -20.18 -6.32 9.44
N LEU A 121 -19.38 -5.81 8.48
CA LEU A 121 -17.96 -5.60 8.67
C LEU A 121 -17.62 -4.27 9.34
N LEU A 122 -18.36 -3.20 9.09
CA LEU A 122 -18.10 -1.90 9.72
C LEU A 122 -18.22 -1.93 11.25
N PRO A 123 -19.23 -2.58 11.86
CA PRO A 123 -19.29 -2.71 13.32
C PRO A 123 -18.16 -3.59 13.91
N ALA A 124 -17.57 -4.48 13.12
CA ALA A 124 -16.45 -5.32 13.54
C ALA A 124 -15.10 -4.60 13.54
N LEU A 125 -15.03 -3.38 12.98
CA LEU A 125 -13.81 -2.58 13.04
C LEU A 125 -13.44 -2.25 14.50
N GLY A 126 -12.14 -2.39 14.81
CA GLY A 126 -11.63 -2.17 16.18
C GLY A 126 -11.66 -3.40 17.07
N GLN A 127 -12.12 -4.53 16.58
CA GLN A 127 -12.07 -5.83 17.26
C GLN A 127 -11.39 -6.87 16.38
N PHE A 128 -10.72 -7.85 17.01
CA PHE A 128 -10.15 -8.95 16.23
C PHE A 128 -11.25 -9.86 15.71
N GLY A 129 -11.20 -10.12 14.43
CA GLY A 129 -12.01 -11.09 13.70
C GLY A 129 -11.36 -11.39 12.36
N VAL A 130 -11.55 -12.60 11.85
CA VAL A 130 -11.15 -12.98 10.50
C VAL A 130 -12.42 -13.12 9.68
N HIS A 131 -12.54 -12.32 8.63
CA HIS A 131 -13.73 -12.27 7.80
C HIS A 131 -13.37 -12.64 6.37
N LEU A 132 -14.08 -13.60 5.80
CA LEU A 132 -13.90 -14.02 4.41
C LEU A 132 -14.94 -13.31 3.51
N ILE A 133 -14.44 -12.53 2.55
CA ILE A 133 -15.25 -11.98 1.47
C ILE A 133 -15.13 -12.92 0.27
N HIS A 134 -16.11 -13.79 0.11
CA HIS A 134 -16.20 -14.69 -1.02
C HIS A 134 -17.00 -14.03 -2.15
N GLY A 135 -16.40 -13.84 -3.30
CA GLY A 135 -17.06 -13.23 -4.46
C GLY A 135 -16.25 -13.42 -5.74
N VAL A 136 -16.94 -13.66 -6.84
CA VAL A 136 -16.29 -13.84 -8.16
C VAL A 136 -15.45 -12.64 -8.55
N THR A 137 -14.53 -12.83 -9.50
CA THR A 137 -13.75 -11.73 -10.08
C THR A 137 -14.70 -10.67 -10.67
N GLY A 138 -14.46 -9.41 -10.35
CA GLY A 138 -15.32 -8.31 -10.80
C GLY A 138 -16.59 -8.09 -9.94
N SER A 139 -16.82 -8.86 -8.86
CA SER A 139 -17.95 -8.67 -7.95
C SER A 139 -17.89 -7.37 -7.12
N GLY A 140 -16.78 -6.63 -7.22
CA GLY A 140 -16.57 -5.39 -6.49
C GLY A 140 -15.98 -5.58 -5.08
N LYS A 141 -15.26 -6.67 -4.81
CA LYS A 141 -14.51 -6.87 -3.55
C LYS A 141 -13.62 -5.68 -3.22
N THR A 142 -12.93 -5.13 -4.23
CA THR A 142 -12.06 -3.97 -4.05
C THR A 142 -12.81 -2.74 -3.51
N GLU A 143 -14.06 -2.51 -3.95
CA GLU A 143 -14.86 -1.40 -3.43
C GLU A 143 -15.22 -1.61 -1.94
N LEU A 144 -15.46 -2.85 -1.50
CA LEU A 144 -15.63 -3.16 -0.08
C LEU A 144 -14.35 -2.83 0.70
N TYR A 145 -13.18 -3.22 0.20
CA TYR A 145 -11.91 -2.89 0.85
C TYR A 145 -11.73 -1.38 0.98
N LEU A 146 -11.99 -0.62 -0.10
CA LEU A 146 -11.85 0.83 -0.10
C LEU A 146 -12.77 1.49 0.94
N ARG A 147 -13.99 1.01 1.13
CA ARG A 147 -14.93 1.53 2.15
C ARG A 147 -14.50 1.21 3.57
N LEU A 148 -14.00 -0.02 3.81
CA LEU A 148 -13.46 -0.40 5.12
C LEU A 148 -12.19 0.40 5.45
N ILE A 149 -11.32 0.60 4.46
CA ILE A 149 -10.13 1.45 4.59
C ILE A 149 -10.54 2.89 4.93
N ASP A 150 -11.54 3.45 4.24
CA ASP A 150 -12.00 4.81 4.50
C ASP A 150 -12.44 5.00 5.96
N ALA A 151 -13.21 4.07 6.49
CA ALA A 151 -13.65 4.08 7.89
C ALA A 151 -12.46 4.01 8.87
N VAL A 152 -11.46 3.17 8.59
CA VAL A 152 -10.26 3.02 9.40
C VAL A 152 -9.39 4.29 9.36
N LEU A 153 -9.25 4.90 8.18
CA LEU A 153 -8.53 6.15 8.01
C LEU A 153 -9.24 7.33 8.68
N ALA A 154 -10.57 7.36 8.67
CA ALA A 154 -11.36 8.35 9.39
C ALA A 154 -11.15 8.26 10.91
N ALA A 155 -10.89 7.06 11.43
CA ALA A 155 -10.51 6.82 12.83
C ALA A 155 -9.02 7.11 13.14
N GLY A 156 -8.25 7.69 12.19
CA GLY A 156 -6.83 8.02 12.36
C GLY A 156 -5.91 6.79 12.37
N ARG A 157 -6.39 5.63 11.95
CA ARG A 157 -5.62 4.39 11.91
C ARG A 157 -5.08 4.12 10.50
N GLN A 158 -4.24 3.09 10.37
CA GLN A 158 -3.57 2.70 9.13
C GLN A 158 -4.19 1.41 8.58
N ALA A 159 -4.12 1.23 7.27
CA ALA A 159 -4.52 0.00 6.60
C ALA A 159 -3.33 -0.67 5.90
N LEU A 160 -3.23 -1.99 6.05
CA LEU A 160 -2.33 -2.85 5.29
C LEU A 160 -3.15 -3.64 4.27
N VAL A 161 -2.78 -3.57 3.00
CA VAL A 161 -3.40 -4.34 1.93
C VAL A 161 -2.34 -5.23 1.30
N LEU A 162 -2.48 -6.54 1.48
CA LEU A 162 -1.64 -7.55 0.87
C LEU A 162 -2.28 -8.01 -0.43
N ILE A 163 -1.52 -7.97 -1.50
CA ILE A 163 -1.95 -8.26 -2.87
C ILE A 163 -0.95 -9.24 -3.49
N PRO A 164 -1.38 -10.25 -4.25
CA PRO A 164 -0.47 -11.10 -5.01
C PRO A 164 0.45 -10.29 -5.91
N GLU A 165 1.69 -10.77 -6.07
CA GLU A 165 2.73 -10.03 -6.78
C GLU A 165 2.33 -9.67 -8.22
N ILE A 166 1.66 -10.58 -8.90
CA ILE A 166 1.17 -10.39 -10.27
C ILE A 166 -0.01 -9.41 -10.37
N ALA A 167 -0.75 -9.21 -9.30
CA ALA A 167 -1.94 -8.35 -9.25
C ALA A 167 -1.61 -6.92 -8.80
N LEU A 168 -0.46 -6.69 -8.15
CA LEU A 168 -0.03 -5.37 -7.72
C LEU A 168 0.53 -4.58 -8.91
N THR A 169 -0.36 -4.03 -9.70
CA THR A 169 -0.04 -3.23 -10.89
C THR A 169 -0.05 -1.73 -10.58
N PRO A 170 0.65 -0.90 -11.38
CA PRO A 170 0.56 0.55 -11.26
C PRO A 170 -0.87 1.09 -11.35
N GLN A 171 -1.74 0.44 -12.15
CA GLN A 171 -3.14 0.80 -12.29
C GLN A 171 -3.91 0.58 -10.99
N LEU A 172 -3.66 -0.53 -10.30
CA LEU A 172 -4.29 -0.81 -9.02
C LEU A 172 -3.82 0.19 -7.95
N GLU A 173 -2.52 0.46 -7.86
CA GLU A 173 -1.98 1.50 -6.97
C GLU A 173 -2.61 2.85 -7.25
N GLN A 174 -2.72 3.24 -8.51
CA GLN A 174 -3.36 4.50 -8.92
C GLN A 174 -4.85 4.53 -8.54
N HIS A 175 -5.55 3.39 -8.63
CA HIS A 175 -6.95 3.28 -8.22
C HIS A 175 -7.12 3.60 -6.71
N PHE A 176 -6.26 3.05 -5.85
CA PHE A 176 -6.26 3.37 -4.42
C PHE A 176 -5.92 4.84 -4.17
N ARG A 177 -4.89 5.38 -4.83
CA ARG A 177 -4.49 6.78 -4.67
C ARG A 177 -5.56 7.77 -5.11
N ARG A 178 -6.29 7.49 -6.19
CA ARG A 178 -7.43 8.30 -6.64
C ARG A 178 -8.58 8.29 -5.64
N ARG A 179 -8.79 7.16 -4.97
CA ARG A 179 -9.85 7.04 -3.96
C ARG A 179 -9.52 7.81 -2.69
N PHE A 180 -8.24 7.94 -2.34
CA PHE A 180 -7.74 8.59 -1.14
C PHE A 180 -6.66 9.63 -1.44
N PRO A 181 -6.97 10.69 -2.18
CA PRO A 181 -5.96 11.62 -2.72
C PRO A 181 -5.20 12.41 -1.65
N ALA A 182 -5.79 12.60 -0.46
CA ALA A 182 -5.19 13.30 0.67
C ALA A 182 -4.43 12.37 1.63
N ARG A 183 -4.31 11.08 1.32
CA ARG A 183 -3.67 10.11 2.21
C ARG A 183 -2.28 9.72 1.74
N ARG A 184 -1.41 9.42 2.70
CA ARG A 184 -0.04 8.98 2.45
C ARG A 184 -0.02 7.48 2.16
N PHE A 185 0.61 7.13 1.04
CA PHE A 185 0.75 5.74 0.61
C PHE A 185 2.22 5.31 0.63
N ALA A 186 2.48 4.12 1.14
CA ALA A 186 3.70 3.39 0.87
C ALA A 186 3.37 2.13 0.05
N THR A 187 4.27 1.74 -0.86
CA THR A 187 4.09 0.53 -1.70
C THR A 187 5.34 -0.34 -1.58
N LEU A 188 5.16 -1.64 -1.32
CA LEU A 188 6.25 -2.59 -1.12
C LEU A 188 6.06 -3.86 -1.95
N HIS A 189 6.85 -4.03 -2.99
CA HIS A 189 6.86 -5.21 -3.86
C HIS A 189 8.25 -5.49 -4.45
N SER A 190 8.44 -6.66 -5.05
CA SER A 190 9.74 -7.10 -5.61
C SER A 190 10.21 -6.26 -6.80
N GLY A 191 9.29 -5.71 -7.59
CA GLY A 191 9.59 -4.85 -8.73
C GLY A 191 10.18 -3.48 -8.39
N LEU A 192 10.16 -3.07 -7.10
CA LEU A 192 10.85 -1.87 -6.64
C LEU A 192 12.36 -2.10 -6.58
N GLY A 193 13.14 -1.08 -6.94
CA GLY A 193 14.58 -1.08 -6.67
C GLY A 193 14.87 -1.19 -5.16
N GLU A 194 16.02 -1.76 -4.80
CA GLU A 194 16.40 -1.95 -3.39
C GLU A 194 16.36 -0.67 -2.57
N LYS A 195 16.79 0.45 -3.16
CA LYS A 195 16.79 1.76 -2.52
C LYS A 195 15.36 2.21 -2.24
N GLU A 196 14.50 2.16 -3.24
CA GLU A 196 13.10 2.57 -3.14
C GLU A 196 12.31 1.70 -2.16
N ARG A 197 12.60 0.40 -2.16
CA ARG A 197 12.01 -0.53 -1.19
C ARG A 197 12.40 -0.17 0.24
N ALA A 198 13.67 0.19 0.47
CA ALA A 198 14.13 0.63 1.79
C ALA A 198 13.48 1.97 2.20
N GLU A 199 13.35 2.91 1.27
CA GLU A 199 12.68 4.20 1.50
C GLU A 199 11.22 4.03 1.88
N ASN A 200 10.46 3.21 1.12
CA ASN A 200 9.06 2.92 1.40
C ASN A 200 8.88 2.15 2.72
N TRP A 201 9.81 1.26 3.05
CA TRP A 201 9.80 0.59 4.37
C TRP A 201 9.97 1.58 5.51
N LEU A 202 10.91 2.52 5.40
CA LEU A 202 11.13 3.56 6.40
C LEU A 202 9.99 4.59 6.47
N ALA A 203 9.25 4.77 5.37
CA ALA A 203 8.08 5.64 5.34
C ALA A 203 6.80 4.95 5.85
N ALA A 204 6.79 3.62 5.96
CA ALA A 204 5.60 2.86 6.36
C ALA A 204 4.99 3.31 7.71
N PRO A 205 5.75 3.66 8.76
CA PRO A 205 5.17 4.16 10.01
C PRO A 205 4.30 5.40 9.85
N GLU A 206 4.59 6.23 8.86
CA GLU A 206 3.88 7.48 8.59
C GLU A 206 2.81 7.33 7.51
N ALA A 207 2.83 6.25 6.74
CA ALA A 207 1.83 6.00 5.70
C ALA A 207 0.45 5.75 6.34
N ASP A 208 -0.60 6.19 5.66
CA ASP A 208 -1.98 5.89 6.03
C ASP A 208 -2.42 4.54 5.45
N VAL A 209 -1.95 4.24 4.23
CA VAL A 209 -2.20 2.96 3.55
C VAL A 209 -0.88 2.38 3.06
N LEU A 210 -0.62 1.12 3.40
CA LEU A 210 0.47 0.34 2.83
C LEU A 210 -0.10 -0.71 1.87
N LEU A 211 0.25 -0.59 0.60
CA LEU A 211 -0.01 -1.61 -0.40
C LEU A 211 1.24 -2.47 -0.55
N GLY A 212 1.09 -3.78 -0.57
CA GLY A 212 2.28 -4.57 -0.77
C GLY A 212 2.05 -6.06 -0.95
N THR A 213 3.14 -6.74 -1.26
CA THR A 213 3.16 -8.19 -1.43
C THR A 213 3.59 -8.88 -0.13
N ARG A 214 3.87 -10.15 -0.19
CA ARG A 214 4.16 -11.05 0.93
C ARG A 214 4.99 -10.44 2.07
N LEU A 215 6.13 -9.80 1.77
CA LEU A 215 7.03 -9.25 2.81
C LEU A 215 6.44 -8.05 3.54
N SER A 216 5.45 -7.39 2.97
CA SER A 216 4.83 -6.20 3.55
C SER A 216 4.07 -6.49 4.84
N VAL A 217 3.76 -7.77 5.10
CA VAL A 217 3.12 -8.20 6.34
C VAL A 217 3.96 -7.88 7.58
N PHE A 218 5.27 -7.67 7.43
CA PHE A 218 6.20 -7.31 8.52
C PHE A 218 6.47 -5.81 8.64
N ALA A 219 5.95 -5.00 7.73
CA ALA A 219 6.22 -3.55 7.75
C ALA A 219 5.75 -2.90 9.05
N PRO A 220 6.52 -1.93 9.59
CA PRO A 220 6.18 -1.26 10.83
C PRO A 220 5.00 -0.30 10.63
N LEU A 221 3.83 -0.65 11.16
CA LEU A 221 2.59 0.13 11.10
C LEU A 221 2.06 0.33 12.52
N PRO A 222 2.50 1.37 13.24
CA PRO A 222 2.20 1.56 14.66
C PRO A 222 0.72 1.84 14.94
N ARG A 223 -0.02 2.36 13.96
CA ARG A 223 -1.44 2.70 14.08
C ARG A 223 -2.34 1.74 13.29
N LEU A 224 -1.86 0.52 13.01
CA LEU A 224 -2.60 -0.45 12.20
C LEU A 224 -4.01 -0.69 12.74
N GLY A 225 -5.01 -0.62 11.86
CA GLY A 225 -6.43 -0.76 12.18
C GLY A 225 -7.18 -1.77 11.33
N LEU A 226 -6.57 -2.18 10.21
CA LEU A 226 -7.15 -3.14 9.28
C LEU A 226 -6.06 -3.85 8.50
N ILE A 227 -6.21 -5.14 8.30
CA ILE A 227 -5.43 -5.92 7.34
C ILE A 227 -6.39 -6.50 6.29
N VAL A 228 -6.10 -6.28 5.02
CA VAL A 228 -6.77 -6.92 3.89
C VAL A 228 -5.77 -7.84 3.20
N VAL A 229 -6.18 -9.06 2.89
CA VAL A 229 -5.43 -10.03 2.09
C VAL A 229 -6.30 -10.36 0.88
N ASP A 230 -6.00 -9.74 -0.26
CA ASP A 230 -6.71 -10.01 -1.50
C ASP A 230 -6.18 -11.26 -2.17
N GLU A 231 -7.08 -12.06 -2.78
CA GLU A 231 -6.80 -13.38 -3.36
C GLU A 231 -5.99 -14.28 -2.38
N GLU A 232 -6.52 -14.45 -1.16
CA GLU A 232 -5.87 -15.09 -0.01
C GLU A 232 -5.30 -16.49 -0.28
N HIS A 233 -5.86 -17.17 -1.29
CA HIS A 233 -5.47 -18.50 -1.73
C HIS A 233 -4.19 -18.51 -2.59
N ASP A 234 -3.72 -17.33 -3.04
CA ASP A 234 -2.61 -17.25 -3.98
C ASP A 234 -1.29 -17.78 -3.36
N ALA A 235 -0.63 -18.66 -4.11
CA ALA A 235 0.60 -19.32 -3.67
C ALA A 235 1.77 -18.35 -3.42
N SER A 236 1.74 -17.13 -4.01
CA SER A 236 2.77 -16.12 -3.82
C SER A 236 2.85 -15.62 -2.38
N PHE A 237 1.81 -15.82 -1.58
CA PHE A 237 1.84 -15.51 -0.14
C PHE A 237 2.65 -16.52 0.69
N LYS A 238 3.01 -17.67 0.13
CA LYS A 238 3.84 -18.67 0.81
C LYS A 238 5.31 -18.47 0.46
N GLN A 239 6.15 -18.20 1.47
CA GLN A 239 7.61 -18.21 1.35
C GLN A 239 8.10 -19.64 1.53
N GLN A 240 8.76 -20.19 0.51
CA GLN A 240 9.26 -21.56 0.52
C GLN A 240 10.75 -21.63 0.81
N ASP A 241 11.51 -20.60 0.46
CA ASP A 241 12.96 -20.53 0.63
C ASP A 241 13.34 -19.73 1.87
N GLY A 242 14.34 -20.18 2.61
CA GLY A 242 14.84 -19.55 3.82
C GLY A 242 13.84 -19.61 4.98
N LEU A 243 13.44 -18.48 5.51
CA LEU A 243 12.39 -18.39 6.54
C LEU A 243 11.03 -18.71 5.91
N ARG A 244 10.52 -19.91 6.17
CA ARG A 244 9.24 -20.36 5.64
C ARG A 244 8.08 -19.77 6.43
N TYR A 245 7.15 -19.12 5.76
CA TYR A 245 5.92 -18.56 6.35
C TYR A 245 4.84 -18.35 5.28
N SER A 246 3.60 -18.20 5.74
CA SER A 246 2.48 -17.73 4.95
C SER A 246 2.16 -16.30 5.37
N ALA A 247 2.15 -15.34 4.43
CA ALA A 247 1.81 -13.95 4.75
C ALA A 247 0.36 -13.81 5.21
N ARG A 248 -0.56 -14.65 4.72
CA ARG A 248 -1.93 -14.73 5.20
C ARG A 248 -1.96 -15.11 6.70
N ASP A 249 -1.24 -16.15 7.08
CA ASP A 249 -1.27 -16.64 8.46
C ASP A 249 -0.57 -15.65 9.42
N VAL A 250 0.52 -15.02 8.95
CA VAL A 250 1.17 -13.92 9.68
C VAL A 250 0.23 -12.71 9.81
N ALA A 251 -0.55 -12.38 8.77
CA ALA A 251 -1.54 -11.30 8.82
C ALA A 251 -2.61 -11.57 9.88
N ILE A 252 -3.11 -12.82 9.96
CA ILE A 252 -4.08 -13.24 10.98
C ILE A 252 -3.46 -13.14 12.38
N ALA A 253 -2.24 -13.66 12.57
CA ALA A 253 -1.54 -13.58 13.86
C ALA A 253 -1.29 -12.12 14.28
N ARG A 254 -0.90 -11.26 13.34
CA ARG A 254 -0.69 -9.84 13.57
C ARG A 254 -2.00 -9.12 13.91
N GLY A 255 -3.09 -9.43 13.20
CA GLY A 255 -4.42 -8.92 13.49
C GLY A 255 -4.88 -9.29 14.90
N LYS A 256 -4.68 -10.54 15.29
CA LYS A 256 -4.97 -11.03 16.64
C LYS A 256 -4.17 -10.29 17.71
N GLN A 257 -2.87 -10.12 17.48
CA GLN A 257 -1.98 -9.41 18.43
C GLN A 257 -2.37 -7.92 18.57
N ALA A 258 -2.79 -7.29 17.46
CA ALA A 258 -3.17 -5.88 17.45
C ALA A 258 -4.65 -5.64 17.83
N GLY A 259 -5.46 -6.70 18.01
CA GLY A 259 -6.89 -6.59 18.31
C GLY A 259 -7.70 -5.97 17.15
N ILE A 260 -7.35 -6.27 15.91
CA ILE A 260 -7.93 -5.64 14.71
C ILE A 260 -8.47 -6.68 13.72
N PRO A 261 -9.45 -6.32 12.87
CA PRO A 261 -9.99 -7.23 11.88
C PRO A 261 -9.00 -7.54 10.76
N VAL A 262 -9.11 -8.76 10.23
CA VAL A 262 -8.41 -9.24 9.05
C VAL A 262 -9.46 -9.67 8.03
N ILE A 263 -9.41 -9.05 6.86
CA ILE A 263 -10.32 -9.35 5.75
C ILE A 263 -9.56 -10.22 4.75
N LEU A 264 -10.06 -11.41 4.50
CA LEU A 264 -9.57 -12.31 3.46
C LEU A 264 -10.51 -12.20 2.27
N GLY A 265 -10.01 -11.88 1.09
CA GLY A 265 -10.79 -11.81 -0.12
C GLY A 265 -10.41 -12.90 -1.11
N SER A 266 -11.37 -13.56 -1.71
CA SER A 266 -11.10 -14.56 -2.74
C SER A 266 -12.32 -14.83 -3.61
N ALA A 267 -12.06 -15.19 -4.88
CA ALA A 267 -13.04 -15.82 -5.76
C ALA A 267 -13.10 -17.35 -5.54
N THR A 268 -11.98 -17.93 -5.13
CA THR A 268 -11.76 -19.36 -4.90
C THR A 268 -11.05 -19.57 -3.56
N PRO A 269 -11.75 -19.39 -2.43
CA PRO A 269 -11.13 -19.49 -1.12
C PRO A 269 -10.42 -20.82 -0.91
N SER A 270 -9.33 -20.79 -0.14
CA SER A 270 -8.68 -22.01 0.32
C SER A 270 -9.64 -22.82 1.18
N LEU A 271 -9.50 -24.16 1.18
CA LEU A 271 -10.37 -25.03 1.99
C LEU A 271 -10.30 -24.67 3.47
N GLU A 272 -9.12 -24.31 3.96
CA GLU A 272 -8.91 -23.88 5.35
C GLU A 272 -9.70 -22.59 5.68
N SER A 273 -9.60 -21.57 4.80
CA SER A 273 -10.32 -20.30 5.01
C SER A 273 -11.82 -20.48 4.91
N TYR A 274 -12.29 -21.30 3.97
CA TYR A 274 -13.70 -21.58 3.78
C TYR A 274 -14.30 -22.35 4.96
N ALA A 275 -13.61 -23.40 5.42
CA ALA A 275 -14.06 -24.20 6.55
C ALA A 275 -14.09 -23.45 7.90
N GLN A 276 -13.26 -22.40 8.05
CA GLN A 276 -13.24 -21.57 9.26
C GLN A 276 -14.25 -20.42 9.19
N ALA A 277 -14.77 -20.09 8.02
CA ALA A 277 -15.74 -19.01 7.82
C ALA A 277 -17.21 -19.48 7.98
N THR A 278 -17.44 -20.78 8.03
CA THR A 278 -18.76 -21.43 8.28
C THR A 278 -18.88 -21.87 9.72
#